data_a72cbb62a61ad539893bae8c82caddc0
#
_entry.id   a72cbb62a61ad539893bae8c82caddc0
#
_cell.length_a   1.000
_cell.length_b   1.000
_cell.length_c   1.000
_cell.angle_alpha   90.00
_cell.angle_beta   90.00
_cell.angle_gamma   90.00
#
_symmetry.space_group_name_H-M   'P 1'
#
loop_
_entity.id
_entity.type
_entity.pdbx_description
1 polymer ?
#
loop_
_entity_poly.entity_id
_entity_poly.type
_entity_poly.pdbx_seq_one_letter_code
_entity_poly.pdbx_strand_id
1 'polypeptide(L)'
;MTQRLLCFLCVLLAVVACSDDSEQPAPAGLDAAALPGVYAGVFPCDACAGIDVTLWLRADNRFFFRQRYPADDAHEASNAYSFGRWAARSGEGAIELQGEGPRRIFESLDAATLRMRTVSELEHRLTRQPATTDFTETVRLAGVMQMPASGPSFSECLTGYVVPVSQRGDYARFRHQYRSAGGRGKPVFVEFDGRFSWSTDHELQSLTIERFITIKVDGSC
;
A
#
# COMPACT_ATOMS: atom_id res chain seq x y z
N MET A 1 39.62 84.86 25.29
CA MET A 1 38.82 84.47 24.11
C MET A 1 38.47 83.03 24.27
N THR A 2 37.24 82.79 24.60
CA THR A 2 36.64 81.57 25.14
C THR A 2 36.04 80.71 24.02
N GLN A 3 36.50 79.48 23.83
CA GLN A 3 35.97 78.56 22.89
C GLN A 3 35.16 77.45 23.67
N ARG A 4 33.86 77.47 23.53
CA ARG A 4 32.96 76.53 24.16
C ARG A 4 32.94 75.25 23.31
N LEU A 5 33.29 74.10 23.95
CA LEU A 5 33.25 72.78 23.40
C LEU A 5 31.84 72.22 23.72
N LEU A 6 31.06 71.93 22.69
CA LEU A 6 29.76 71.27 22.81
C LEU A 6 29.98 69.75 22.55
N CYS A 7 29.82 68.96 23.61
CA CYS A 7 29.80 67.51 23.49
C CYS A 7 28.41 67.05 23.05
N PHE A 8 28.29 66.53 21.84
CA PHE A 8 27.12 65.77 21.38
C PHE A 8 27.27 64.29 21.84
N LEU A 9 26.41 63.93 22.76
CA LEU A 9 26.29 62.56 23.22
C LEU A 9 25.33 61.79 22.27
N CYS A 10 25.88 61.01 21.31
CA CYS A 10 25.08 60.12 20.49
C CYS A 10 24.76 58.85 21.31
N VAL A 11 23.52 58.71 21.73
CA VAL A 11 22.97 57.46 22.31
C VAL A 11 22.64 56.54 21.14
N LEU A 12 23.45 55.49 20.92
CA LEU A 12 23.12 54.39 20.02
C LEU A 12 22.14 53.47 20.74
N LEU A 13 20.88 53.50 20.34
CA LEU A 13 19.89 52.46 20.65
C LEU A 13 20.20 51.24 19.80
N ALA A 14 20.80 50.22 20.36
CA ALA A 14 20.90 48.89 19.76
C ALA A 14 19.53 48.22 19.84
N VAL A 15 18.82 48.18 18.73
CA VAL A 15 17.61 47.34 18.57
C VAL A 15 18.09 45.89 18.40
N VAL A 16 18.04 45.10 19.48
CA VAL A 16 18.20 43.65 19.40
C VAL A 16 16.92 43.11 18.78
N ALA A 17 16.96 42.84 17.47
CA ALA A 17 15.93 42.04 16.82
C ALA A 17 16.16 40.57 17.24
N CYS A 18 15.35 40.09 18.18
CA CYS A 18 15.20 38.65 18.39
C CYS A 18 14.49 38.11 17.14
N SER A 19 15.26 37.54 16.23
CA SER A 19 14.72 36.63 15.25
C SER A 19 14.36 35.35 15.99
N ASP A 20 13.09 35.12 16.28
CA ASP A 20 12.55 33.81 16.58
C ASP A 20 12.65 32.99 15.29
N ASP A 21 13.83 32.47 15.00
CA ASP A 21 13.97 31.32 14.13
C ASP A 21 13.34 30.13 14.86
N SER A 22 12.03 30.00 14.67
CA SER A 22 11.33 28.75 14.94
C SER A 22 11.89 27.73 13.95
N GLU A 23 13.03 27.17 14.33
CA GLU A 23 13.64 26.01 13.67
C GLU A 23 12.60 24.88 13.73
N GLN A 24 11.76 24.83 12.69
CA GLN A 24 10.82 23.74 12.50
C GLN A 24 11.67 22.48 12.42
N PRO A 25 11.55 21.53 13.38
CA PRO A 25 12.37 20.35 13.37
C PRO A 25 12.25 19.67 12.01
N ALA A 26 13.39 19.41 11.39
CA ALA A 26 13.42 18.65 10.16
C ALA A 26 12.58 17.38 10.35
N PRO A 27 11.74 17.00 9.39
CA PRO A 27 10.90 15.83 9.53
C PRO A 27 11.79 14.66 9.91
N ALA A 28 11.54 14.08 11.09
CA ALA A 28 12.28 12.92 11.58
C ALA A 28 12.27 11.89 10.45
N GLY A 29 13.44 11.37 10.10
CA GLY A 29 13.57 10.42 9.01
C GLY A 29 12.55 9.29 9.20
N LEU A 30 11.88 8.89 8.13
CA LEU A 30 10.86 7.85 8.15
C LEU A 30 11.45 6.57 8.74
N ASP A 31 10.97 6.14 9.90
CA ASP A 31 11.28 4.82 10.43
C ASP A 31 10.41 3.77 9.73
N ALA A 32 10.95 3.19 8.66
CA ALA A 32 10.25 2.18 7.88
C ALA A 32 9.90 0.93 8.69
N ALA A 33 10.65 0.62 9.75
CA ALA A 33 10.37 -0.53 10.62
C ALA A 33 9.14 -0.33 11.51
N ALA A 34 8.79 0.92 11.80
CA ALA A 34 7.60 1.27 12.59
C ALA A 34 6.31 1.36 11.75
N LEU A 35 6.40 1.34 10.41
CA LEU A 35 5.25 1.50 9.53
C LEU A 35 4.33 0.29 9.37
N PRO A 36 4.79 -0.98 9.44
CA PRO A 36 3.88 -2.10 9.32
C PRO A 36 2.69 -1.99 10.27
N GLY A 37 1.48 -2.20 9.73
CA GLY A 37 0.23 -2.05 10.46
C GLY A 37 -0.95 -1.78 9.53
N VAL A 38 -2.13 -1.69 10.10
CA VAL A 38 -3.36 -1.36 9.40
C VAL A 38 -3.65 0.12 9.56
N TYR A 39 -3.99 0.76 8.46
CA TYR A 39 -4.39 2.16 8.40
C TYR A 39 -5.76 2.24 7.72
N ALA A 40 -6.66 3.07 8.26
CA ALA A 40 -7.97 3.28 7.66
C ALA A 40 -8.39 4.76 7.71
N GLY A 41 -9.29 5.12 6.82
CA GLY A 41 -9.85 6.45 6.73
C GLY A 41 -10.91 6.54 5.64
N VAL A 42 -11.53 7.71 5.54
CA VAL A 42 -12.47 8.01 4.47
C VAL A 42 -11.81 9.02 3.54
N PHE A 43 -11.64 8.65 2.28
CA PHE A 43 -11.16 9.57 1.27
C PHE A 43 -12.33 10.40 0.73
N PRO A 44 -12.15 11.70 0.58
CA PRO A 44 -13.16 12.55 0.00
C PRO A 44 -13.46 12.13 -1.45
N CYS A 45 -14.68 12.36 -1.86
CA CYS A 45 -15.20 12.04 -3.19
C CYS A 45 -16.17 13.16 -3.60
N ASP A 46 -15.98 13.72 -4.79
CA ASP A 46 -16.76 14.88 -5.27
C ASP A 46 -18.24 14.54 -5.53
N ALA A 47 -18.53 13.27 -5.81
CA ALA A 47 -19.87 12.80 -6.19
C ALA A 47 -20.43 11.70 -5.28
N CYS A 48 -19.78 11.43 -4.12
CA CYS A 48 -20.25 10.41 -3.20
C CYS A 48 -20.00 10.83 -1.73
N ALA A 49 -20.58 10.08 -0.79
CA ALA A 49 -20.43 10.34 0.66
C ALA A 49 -18.98 10.14 1.19
N GLY A 50 -18.09 9.65 0.35
CA GLY A 50 -16.72 9.31 0.69
C GLY A 50 -16.40 7.86 0.34
N ILE A 51 -15.12 7.53 0.29
CA ILE A 51 -14.61 6.19 -0.04
C ILE A 51 -13.93 5.62 1.21
N ASP A 52 -14.47 4.55 1.77
CA ASP A 52 -13.80 3.86 2.89
C ASP A 52 -12.53 3.18 2.40
N VAL A 53 -11.40 3.56 2.98
CA VAL A 53 -10.10 3.03 2.60
C VAL A 53 -9.46 2.28 3.74
N THR A 54 -8.91 1.10 3.44
CA THR A 54 -8.07 0.34 4.36
C THR A 54 -6.77 -0.02 3.65
N LEU A 55 -5.65 0.30 4.27
CA LEU A 55 -4.30 -0.05 3.84
C LEU A 55 -3.66 -0.92 4.91
N TRP A 56 -3.26 -2.13 4.56
CA TRP A 56 -2.45 -2.99 5.42
C TRP A 56 -1.02 -3.04 4.87
N LEU A 57 -0.09 -2.44 5.60
CA LEU A 57 1.35 -2.54 5.36
C LEU A 57 1.89 -3.70 6.18
N ARG A 58 2.47 -4.68 5.51
CA ARG A 58 3.07 -5.85 6.16
C ARG A 58 4.58 -5.64 6.35
N ALA A 59 5.13 -6.28 7.38
CA ALA A 59 6.58 -6.24 7.68
C ALA A 59 7.44 -6.88 6.56
N ASP A 60 6.84 -7.72 5.73
CA ASP A 60 7.48 -8.36 4.57
C ASP A 60 7.46 -7.48 3.29
N ASN A 61 7.24 -6.18 3.44
CA ASN A 61 7.16 -5.18 2.38
C ASN A 61 6.02 -5.40 1.37
N ARG A 62 4.98 -6.11 1.75
CA ARG A 62 3.75 -6.25 0.96
C ARG A 62 2.68 -5.33 1.51
N PHE A 63 1.75 -4.97 0.65
CA PHE A 63 0.56 -4.25 1.06
C PHE A 63 -0.70 -4.90 0.50
N PHE A 64 -1.81 -4.68 1.21
CA PHE A 64 -3.17 -4.87 0.74
C PHE A 64 -3.89 -3.54 0.87
N PHE A 65 -4.58 -3.15 -0.19
CA PHE A 65 -5.29 -1.88 -0.26
C PHE A 65 -6.71 -2.12 -0.72
N ARG A 66 -7.68 -1.68 0.07
CA ARG A 66 -9.10 -1.81 -0.20
C ARG A 66 -9.74 -0.43 -0.24
N GLN A 67 -10.56 -0.20 -1.25
CA GLN A 67 -11.44 0.94 -1.37
C GLN A 67 -12.88 0.43 -1.47
N ARG A 68 -13.75 0.90 -0.58
CA ARG A 68 -15.18 0.61 -0.61
C ARG A 68 -15.90 1.88 -1.03
N TYR A 69 -16.57 1.80 -2.14
CA TYR A 69 -17.41 2.85 -2.68
C TYR A 69 -18.83 2.60 -2.18
N PRO A 70 -19.44 3.52 -1.40
CA PRO A 70 -20.82 3.36 -0.97
C PRO A 70 -21.76 3.39 -2.18
N ALA A 71 -22.94 2.80 -2.03
CA ALA A 71 -24.00 2.99 -3.01
C ALA A 71 -24.46 4.46 -3.02
N ASP A 72 -24.82 4.97 -4.17
CA ASP A 72 -25.49 6.25 -4.36
C ASP A 72 -26.72 6.08 -5.27
N ASP A 73 -27.39 7.16 -5.61
CA ASP A 73 -28.62 7.13 -6.44
C ASP A 73 -28.40 6.58 -7.86
N ALA A 74 -27.14 6.56 -8.33
CA ALA A 74 -26.77 6.16 -9.69
C ALA A 74 -25.98 4.83 -9.75
N HIS A 75 -25.35 4.44 -8.62
CA HIS A 75 -24.42 3.32 -8.60
C HIS A 75 -24.64 2.40 -7.40
N GLU A 76 -24.55 1.10 -7.63
CA GLU A 76 -24.48 0.12 -6.54
C GLU A 76 -23.14 0.21 -5.79
N ALA A 77 -23.15 -0.18 -4.51
CA ALA A 77 -21.92 -0.28 -3.73
C ALA A 77 -20.89 -1.19 -4.43
N SER A 78 -19.67 -0.74 -4.49
CA SER A 78 -18.59 -1.48 -5.13
C SER A 78 -17.30 -1.47 -4.30
N ASN A 79 -16.42 -2.42 -4.58
CA ASN A 79 -15.14 -2.53 -3.89
C ASN A 79 -14.01 -2.66 -4.92
N ALA A 80 -12.92 -1.95 -4.66
CA ALA A 80 -11.68 -2.11 -5.40
C ALA A 80 -10.59 -2.60 -4.44
N TYR A 81 -9.81 -3.57 -4.92
CA TYR A 81 -8.71 -4.18 -4.16
C TYR A 81 -7.44 -4.11 -4.97
N SER A 82 -6.33 -3.85 -4.31
CA SER A 82 -5.01 -4.01 -4.89
C SER A 82 -4.05 -4.62 -3.88
N PHE A 83 -3.09 -5.34 -4.42
CA PHE A 83 -2.05 -6.04 -3.70
C PHE A 83 -0.71 -5.76 -4.38
N GLY A 84 0.38 -5.69 -3.62
CA GLY A 84 1.69 -5.40 -4.19
C GLY A 84 2.78 -5.25 -3.15
N ARG A 85 3.82 -4.50 -3.52
CA ARG A 85 4.94 -4.14 -2.63
C ARG A 85 4.86 -2.69 -2.21
N TRP A 86 5.33 -2.42 -1.00
CA TRP A 86 5.60 -1.06 -0.56
C TRP A 86 7.08 -0.88 -0.27
N ALA A 87 7.57 0.32 -0.45
CA ALA A 87 8.95 0.69 -0.14
C ALA A 87 8.99 2.12 0.41
N ALA A 88 9.91 2.35 1.35
CA ALA A 88 10.21 3.70 1.81
C ALA A 88 10.93 4.48 0.71
N ARG A 89 10.59 5.74 0.55
CA ARG A 89 11.26 6.69 -0.34
C ARG A 89 12.32 7.44 0.46
N SER A 90 13.59 7.15 0.17
CA SER A 90 14.71 7.73 0.90
C SER A 90 14.68 9.26 0.89
N GLY A 91 14.77 9.87 2.07
CA GLY A 91 14.82 11.34 2.22
C GLY A 91 13.48 12.08 2.03
N GLU A 92 12.38 11.38 1.72
CA GLU A 92 11.09 12.04 1.44
C GLU A 92 10.08 11.91 2.57
N GLY A 93 10.35 11.15 3.63
CA GLY A 93 9.36 10.88 4.69
C GLY A 93 8.11 10.17 4.16
N ALA A 94 8.23 9.40 3.10
CA ALA A 94 7.11 8.81 2.36
C ALA A 94 7.35 7.35 2.02
N ILE A 95 6.26 6.64 1.71
CA ILE A 95 6.27 5.30 1.13
C ILE A 95 5.63 5.31 -0.25
N GLU A 96 6.05 4.39 -1.09
CA GLU A 96 5.44 4.14 -2.40
C GLU A 96 4.81 2.75 -2.42
N LEU A 97 3.56 2.67 -2.87
CA LEU A 97 2.87 1.42 -3.15
C LEU A 97 3.00 1.10 -4.64
N GLN A 98 3.55 -0.07 -4.94
CA GLN A 98 3.72 -0.61 -6.28
C GLN A 98 2.91 -1.89 -6.41
N GLY A 99 1.83 -1.84 -7.17
CA GLY A 99 0.90 -2.95 -7.35
C GLY A 99 0.18 -2.83 -8.68
N GLU A 100 -0.88 -3.60 -8.85
CA GLU A 100 -1.76 -3.43 -9.98
C GLU A 100 -2.44 -2.04 -9.92
N GLY A 101 -2.41 -1.32 -11.03
CA GLY A 101 -2.93 0.05 -11.15
C GLY A 101 -1.89 1.15 -10.91
N PRO A 102 -2.33 2.38 -10.69
CA PRO A 102 -1.42 3.52 -10.54
C PRO A 102 -0.59 3.42 -9.26
N ARG A 103 0.65 3.88 -9.33
CA ARG A 103 1.50 4.06 -8.14
C ARG A 103 0.85 5.04 -7.18
N ARG A 104 0.89 4.72 -5.89
CA ARG A 104 0.39 5.58 -4.83
C ARG A 104 1.54 5.92 -3.89
N ILE A 105 1.65 7.19 -3.53
CA ILE A 105 2.66 7.67 -2.59
C ILE A 105 1.93 8.17 -1.35
N PHE A 106 2.37 7.72 -0.18
CA PHE A 106 1.86 8.17 1.10
C PHE A 106 2.99 8.82 1.90
N GLU A 107 2.77 10.04 2.34
CA GLU A 107 3.63 10.74 3.30
C GLU A 107 3.28 10.30 4.71
N SER A 108 4.30 10.02 5.53
CA SER A 108 4.12 9.85 6.97
C SER A 108 4.10 11.22 7.61
N LEU A 109 2.95 11.62 8.14
CA LEU A 109 2.83 12.89 8.88
C LEU A 109 3.32 12.72 10.32
N ASP A 110 3.10 11.55 10.89
CA ASP A 110 3.53 11.12 12.20
C ASP A 110 3.56 9.58 12.29
N ALA A 111 3.77 9.02 13.47
CA ALA A 111 3.84 7.57 13.69
C ALA A 111 2.53 6.82 13.41
N ALA A 112 1.40 7.54 13.32
CA ALA A 112 0.08 6.94 13.18
C ALA A 112 -0.68 7.40 11.94
N THR A 113 -0.19 8.41 11.21
CA THR A 113 -0.95 9.07 10.15
C THR A 113 -0.19 9.05 8.82
N LEU A 114 -0.84 8.53 7.80
CA LEU A 114 -0.39 8.56 6.41
C LEU A 114 -1.29 9.50 5.60
N ARG A 115 -0.69 10.31 4.72
CA ARG A 115 -1.40 11.17 3.77
C ARG A 115 -1.04 10.77 2.35
N MET A 116 -2.02 10.44 1.52
CA MET A 116 -1.78 10.15 0.12
C MET A 116 -1.46 11.43 -0.66
N ARG A 117 -0.37 11.43 -1.44
CA ARG A 117 -0.09 12.48 -2.41
C ARG A 117 -1.09 12.41 -3.55
N THR A 118 -1.78 13.48 -3.80
CA THR A 118 -2.77 13.62 -4.87
C THR A 118 -2.70 15.03 -5.45
N VAL A 119 -3.21 15.21 -6.64
CA VAL A 119 -3.39 16.54 -7.26
C VAL A 119 -4.64 17.27 -6.73
N SER A 120 -5.50 16.57 -6.00
CA SER A 120 -6.68 17.15 -5.35
C SER A 120 -6.27 18.00 -4.16
N GLU A 121 -6.95 19.11 -3.93
CA GLU A 121 -6.83 19.93 -2.72
C GLU A 121 -7.41 19.23 -1.49
N LEU A 122 -8.24 18.20 -1.70
CA LEU A 122 -8.84 17.42 -0.62
C LEU A 122 -7.83 16.47 0.00
N GLU A 123 -7.78 16.45 1.31
CA GLU A 123 -6.83 15.60 2.03
C GLU A 123 -7.29 14.15 2.14
N HIS A 124 -6.43 13.24 1.69
CA HIS A 124 -6.63 11.80 1.74
C HIS A 124 -5.78 11.22 2.87
N ARG A 125 -6.33 11.17 4.08
CA ARG A 125 -5.61 10.70 5.28
C ARG A 125 -6.07 9.32 5.71
N LEU A 126 -5.10 8.52 6.17
CA LEU A 126 -5.32 7.23 6.81
C LEU A 126 -4.69 7.27 8.20
N THR A 127 -5.42 6.76 9.18
CA THR A 127 -4.95 6.68 10.57
C THR A 127 -4.74 5.22 10.95
N ARG A 128 -3.65 4.94 11.68
CA ARG A 128 -3.32 3.60 12.19
C ARG A 128 -4.45 3.07 13.06
N GLN A 129 -4.82 1.83 12.80
CA GLN A 129 -5.84 1.10 13.57
C GLN A 129 -5.17 0.20 14.63
N PRO A 130 -5.78 0.03 15.80
CA PRO A 130 -5.24 -0.82 16.86
C PRO A 130 -5.33 -2.31 16.53
N ALA A 131 -6.25 -2.70 15.65
CA ALA A 131 -6.49 -4.09 15.30
C ALA A 131 -5.88 -4.43 13.94
N THR A 132 -5.37 -5.64 13.82
CA THR A 132 -5.05 -6.24 12.52
C THR A 132 -6.34 -6.62 11.79
N THR A 133 -6.28 -6.67 10.47
CA THR A 133 -7.38 -7.16 9.64
C THR A 133 -6.86 -8.14 8.62
N ASP A 134 -7.64 -9.16 8.33
CA ASP A 134 -7.37 -10.08 7.23
C ASP A 134 -8.03 -9.56 5.97
N PHE A 135 -7.29 -9.56 4.86
CA PHE A 135 -7.85 -9.33 3.55
C PHE A 135 -8.33 -10.67 3.00
N THR A 136 -9.64 -10.88 3.09
CA THR A 136 -10.31 -12.11 2.62
C THR A 136 -11.03 -11.90 1.28
N GLU A 137 -10.83 -10.76 0.70
CA GLU A 137 -11.42 -10.39 -0.57
C GLU A 137 -10.76 -11.12 -1.74
N THR A 138 -11.49 -11.25 -2.82
CA THR A 138 -10.99 -11.80 -4.07
C THR A 138 -10.23 -10.73 -4.84
N VAL A 139 -8.98 -11.03 -5.22
CA VAL A 139 -8.11 -10.13 -6.01
C VAL A 139 -7.68 -10.81 -7.29
N ARG A 140 -7.44 -10.01 -8.36
CA ARG A 140 -6.84 -10.50 -9.59
C ARG A 140 -5.36 -10.75 -9.35
N LEU A 141 -4.88 -11.94 -9.73
CA LEU A 141 -3.51 -12.37 -9.57
C LEU A 141 -2.97 -12.93 -10.88
N ALA A 142 -1.73 -12.58 -11.19
CA ALA A 142 -0.95 -13.10 -12.30
C ALA A 142 0.39 -13.64 -11.80
N GLY A 143 0.80 -14.81 -12.26
CA GLY A 143 2.03 -15.41 -11.78
C GLY A 143 2.31 -16.80 -12.34
N VAL A 144 3.31 -17.43 -11.77
CA VAL A 144 3.76 -18.75 -12.18
C VAL A 144 3.26 -19.81 -11.21
N MET A 145 2.49 -20.75 -11.75
CA MET A 145 2.03 -21.92 -11.01
C MET A 145 3.01 -23.08 -11.20
N GLN A 146 3.40 -23.69 -10.11
CA GLN A 146 4.22 -24.90 -10.07
C GLN A 146 3.46 -26.04 -9.43
N MET A 147 3.70 -27.26 -9.89
CA MET A 147 3.00 -28.48 -9.47
C MET A 147 3.99 -29.53 -8.97
N PRO A 148 4.82 -29.24 -7.94
CA PRO A 148 5.72 -30.25 -7.37
C PRO A 148 4.95 -31.34 -6.63
N ALA A 149 5.65 -32.42 -6.29
CA ALA A 149 5.07 -33.53 -5.53
C ALA A 149 4.56 -33.10 -4.13
N SER A 150 5.13 -32.07 -3.56
CA SER A 150 4.72 -31.48 -2.27
C SER A 150 3.39 -30.72 -2.32
N GLY A 151 2.86 -30.46 -3.50
CA GLY A 151 1.61 -29.72 -3.71
C GLY A 151 1.78 -28.47 -4.58
N PRO A 152 0.66 -27.91 -5.04
CA PRO A 152 0.70 -26.74 -5.93
C PRO A 152 1.17 -25.50 -5.17
N SER A 153 2.01 -24.69 -5.83
CA SER A 153 2.44 -23.39 -5.35
C SER A 153 2.36 -22.35 -6.46
N PHE A 154 2.06 -21.12 -6.08
CA PHE A 154 1.93 -19.98 -6.97
C PHE A 154 2.95 -18.93 -6.59
N SER A 155 3.73 -18.44 -7.57
CA SER A 155 4.64 -17.32 -7.43
C SER A 155 4.04 -16.10 -8.11
N GLU A 156 3.65 -15.11 -7.33
CA GLU A 156 3.01 -13.90 -7.82
C GLU A 156 4.03 -12.97 -8.51
N CYS A 157 3.68 -12.43 -9.69
CA CYS A 157 4.61 -11.70 -10.55
C CYS A 157 5.13 -10.38 -9.97
N LEU A 158 4.26 -9.57 -9.35
CA LEU A 158 4.65 -8.25 -8.85
C LEU A 158 5.53 -8.34 -7.61
N THR A 159 5.23 -9.29 -6.74
CA THR A 159 5.88 -9.41 -5.44
C THR A 159 6.91 -10.53 -5.38
N GLY A 160 6.85 -11.48 -6.30
CA GLY A 160 7.63 -12.72 -6.25
C GLY A 160 7.23 -13.62 -5.09
N TYR A 161 6.05 -13.41 -4.50
CA TYR A 161 5.61 -14.14 -3.34
C TYR A 161 5.18 -15.56 -3.71
N VAL A 162 5.74 -16.54 -3.03
CA VAL A 162 5.40 -17.95 -3.24
C VAL A 162 4.39 -18.37 -2.18
N VAL A 163 3.22 -18.82 -2.62
CA VAL A 163 2.09 -19.20 -1.77
C VAL A 163 1.65 -20.61 -2.10
N PRO A 164 1.42 -21.47 -1.10
CA PRO A 164 0.73 -22.73 -1.32
C PRO A 164 -0.68 -22.51 -1.89
N VAL A 165 -1.11 -23.32 -2.85
CA VAL A 165 -2.43 -23.20 -3.46
C VAL A 165 -3.36 -24.27 -2.91
N SER A 166 -4.51 -23.83 -2.42
CA SER A 166 -5.58 -24.71 -1.98
C SER A 166 -6.19 -25.47 -3.16
N GLN A 167 -6.45 -26.75 -3.00
CA GLN A 167 -7.10 -27.58 -4.02
C GLN A 167 -8.64 -27.43 -4.03
N ARG A 168 -9.14 -26.31 -3.47
CA ARG A 168 -10.56 -25.92 -3.43
C ARG A 168 -10.90 -24.91 -4.53
N GLY A 169 -12.15 -24.46 -4.55
CA GLY A 169 -12.62 -23.48 -5.52
C GLY A 169 -12.49 -23.97 -6.96
N ASP A 170 -12.03 -23.12 -7.86
CA ASP A 170 -11.90 -23.44 -9.29
C ASP A 170 -10.60 -24.19 -9.64
N TYR A 171 -9.92 -24.74 -8.63
CA TYR A 171 -8.68 -25.51 -8.81
C TYR A 171 -8.85 -26.71 -9.76
N ALA A 172 -10.00 -27.39 -9.72
CA ALA A 172 -10.26 -28.53 -10.61
C ALA A 172 -10.25 -28.10 -12.08
N ARG A 173 -10.83 -26.94 -12.40
CA ARG A 173 -10.82 -26.36 -13.74
C ARG A 173 -9.41 -25.97 -14.17
N PHE A 174 -8.67 -25.28 -13.30
CA PHE A 174 -7.25 -25.00 -13.53
C PHE A 174 -6.46 -26.28 -13.84
N ARG A 175 -6.59 -27.31 -13.01
CA ARG A 175 -5.87 -28.58 -13.17
C ARG A 175 -6.22 -29.31 -14.47
N HIS A 176 -7.47 -29.22 -14.92
CA HIS A 176 -7.88 -29.75 -16.21
C HIS A 176 -7.14 -29.00 -17.35
N GLN A 177 -7.18 -27.69 -17.37
CA GLN A 177 -6.50 -26.86 -18.38
C GLN A 177 -4.98 -27.04 -18.35
N TYR A 178 -4.38 -27.16 -17.17
CA TYR A 178 -2.95 -27.45 -17.02
C TYR A 178 -2.53 -28.76 -17.73
N ARG A 179 -3.33 -29.81 -17.59
CA ARG A 179 -3.07 -31.09 -18.27
C ARG A 179 -3.27 -30.98 -19.78
N SER A 180 -4.35 -30.34 -20.21
CA SER A 180 -4.69 -30.17 -21.62
C SER A 180 -3.66 -29.31 -22.35
N ALA A 181 -3.08 -28.33 -21.70
CA ALA A 181 -2.03 -27.47 -22.23
C ALA A 181 -0.63 -28.12 -22.24
N GLY A 182 -0.51 -29.35 -21.78
CA GLY A 182 0.78 -30.04 -21.75
C GLY A 182 1.71 -29.65 -20.60
N GLY A 183 1.17 -29.05 -19.56
CA GLY A 183 1.91 -28.51 -18.40
C GLY A 183 2.55 -29.53 -17.47
N ARG A 184 2.59 -30.82 -17.83
CA ARG A 184 3.06 -31.94 -17.00
C ARG A 184 4.40 -31.68 -16.32
N GLY A 185 4.35 -31.30 -15.02
CA GLY A 185 5.55 -31.01 -14.23
C GLY A 185 6.29 -29.71 -14.60
N LYS A 186 5.79 -28.94 -15.56
CA LYS A 186 6.38 -27.66 -15.96
C LYS A 186 5.71 -26.48 -15.23
N PRO A 187 6.45 -25.42 -14.92
CA PRO A 187 5.88 -24.15 -14.53
C PRO A 187 5.00 -23.59 -15.65
N VAL A 188 3.88 -22.96 -15.29
CA VAL A 188 2.99 -22.30 -16.25
C VAL A 188 2.58 -20.94 -15.73
N PHE A 189 2.53 -19.95 -16.60
CA PHE A 189 1.93 -18.66 -16.26
C PHE A 189 0.40 -18.80 -16.18
N VAL A 190 -0.20 -18.21 -15.15
CA VAL A 190 -1.65 -18.24 -14.93
C VAL A 190 -2.16 -16.89 -14.49
N GLU A 191 -3.40 -16.60 -14.86
CA GLU A 191 -4.20 -15.50 -14.30
C GLU A 191 -5.47 -16.07 -13.71
N PHE A 192 -5.85 -15.58 -12.55
CA PHE A 192 -7.08 -15.97 -11.87
C PHE A 192 -7.51 -14.92 -10.85
N ASP A 193 -8.76 -14.96 -10.46
CA ASP A 193 -9.23 -14.28 -9.26
C ASP A 193 -9.03 -15.23 -8.09
N GLY A 194 -8.31 -14.78 -7.08
CA GLY A 194 -7.91 -15.58 -5.92
C GLY A 194 -8.17 -14.91 -4.60
N ARG A 195 -8.30 -15.72 -3.57
CA ARG A 195 -8.50 -15.28 -2.20
C ARG A 195 -7.46 -15.89 -1.29
N PHE A 196 -6.84 -15.04 -0.48
CA PHE A 196 -5.86 -15.44 0.53
C PHE A 196 -6.55 -16.01 1.78
N SER A 197 -5.93 -17.00 2.39
CA SER A 197 -6.30 -17.54 3.69
C SER A 197 -5.20 -17.25 4.70
N TRP A 198 -5.59 -16.82 5.89
CA TRP A 198 -4.71 -16.40 6.96
C TRP A 198 -4.82 -17.31 8.17
N SER A 199 -3.74 -17.42 8.96
CA SER A 199 -3.77 -18.06 10.29
C SER A 199 -4.37 -17.10 11.32
N THR A 200 -4.55 -17.60 12.53
CA THR A 200 -4.92 -16.76 13.69
C THR A 200 -3.87 -15.68 14.00
N ASP A 201 -2.62 -15.92 13.63
CA ASP A 201 -1.52 -14.98 13.82
C ASP A 201 -1.31 -14.06 12.59
N HIS A 202 -2.30 -13.98 11.70
CA HIS A 202 -2.29 -13.19 10.47
C HIS A 202 -1.15 -13.55 9.50
N GLU A 203 -0.65 -14.79 9.59
CA GLU A 203 0.30 -15.32 8.61
C GLU A 203 -0.44 -15.93 7.42
N LEU A 204 0.09 -15.72 6.23
CA LEU A 204 -0.50 -16.22 4.99
C LEU A 204 -0.32 -17.74 4.88
N GLN A 205 -1.41 -18.47 4.87
CA GLN A 205 -1.43 -19.93 4.82
C GLN A 205 -1.56 -20.50 3.42
N SER A 206 -2.48 -19.97 2.64
CA SER A 206 -2.76 -20.48 1.30
C SER A 206 -3.51 -19.49 0.44
N LEU A 207 -3.60 -19.83 -0.84
CA LEU A 207 -4.34 -19.12 -1.85
C LEU A 207 -5.39 -20.04 -2.47
N THR A 208 -6.63 -19.60 -2.53
CA THR A 208 -7.71 -20.32 -3.20
C THR A 208 -7.99 -19.67 -4.55
N ILE A 209 -8.03 -20.45 -5.62
CA ILE A 209 -8.49 -20.00 -6.94
C ILE A 209 -10.01 -19.92 -6.90
N GLU A 210 -10.58 -18.72 -6.89
CA GLU A 210 -12.02 -18.51 -6.91
C GLU A 210 -12.58 -18.57 -8.33
N ARG A 211 -11.84 -18.01 -9.30
CA ARG A 211 -12.18 -18.06 -10.72
C ARG A 211 -10.92 -18.17 -11.55
N PHE A 212 -10.72 -19.29 -12.21
CA PHE A 212 -9.64 -19.47 -13.18
C PHE A 212 -9.93 -18.71 -14.48
N ILE A 213 -8.94 -18.00 -15.03
CA ILE A 213 -9.11 -17.16 -16.23
C ILE A 213 -8.30 -17.72 -17.39
N THR A 214 -6.99 -17.80 -17.25
CA THR A 214 -6.13 -18.23 -18.36
C THR A 214 -4.86 -18.95 -17.89
N ILE A 215 -4.27 -19.70 -18.81
CA ILE A 215 -2.99 -20.37 -18.64
C ILE A 215 -2.17 -20.22 -19.92
N LYS A 216 -0.86 -19.99 -19.76
CA LYS A 216 0.11 -19.98 -20.84
C LYS A 216 1.27 -20.89 -20.44
N VAL A 217 1.47 -21.97 -21.20
CA VAL A 217 2.68 -22.80 -21.12
C VAL A 217 3.81 -21.97 -21.74
N ASP A 218 4.98 -21.97 -21.13
CA ASP A 218 6.12 -21.13 -21.50
C ASP A 218 5.91 -19.61 -21.26
N GLY A 219 4.84 -19.22 -20.56
CA GLY A 219 4.63 -17.86 -20.08
C GLY A 219 5.47 -17.60 -18.83
N SER A 220 5.93 -16.38 -18.69
CA SER A 220 6.67 -15.88 -17.51
C SER A 220 6.13 -14.54 -17.05
N CYS A 221 6.49 -14.12 -15.87
CA CYS A 221 6.32 -12.74 -15.44
C CYS A 221 7.20 -11.76 -16.33
#